data_ded9c523e547fc84decfc71cd1ad0dd8
#
_entry.id   ded9c523e547fc84decfc71cd1ad0dd8
#
_cell.length_a   1.000
_cell.length_b   1.000
_cell.length_c   1.000
_cell.angle_alpha   90.00
_cell.angle_beta   90.00
_cell.angle_gamma   90.00
#
_symmetry.space_group_name_H-M   'P 1'
#
loop_
_entity.id
_entity.type
_entity.pdbx_description
1 polymer ?
#
loop_
_entity_poly.entity_id
_entity_poly.type
_entity_poly.pdbx_seq_one_letter_code
_entity_poly.pdbx_strand_id
1 'polypeptide(L)'
;MSEVVVEPAASLRGDLAVPGDKSITHRAFLLGAVADGESRVSRAGMSADTLSTVDAVRALGAEVQVGGDQAVVRGAGLRGLRAPGEPVDCGNAGTLMRLLTGVLAGQEGRFELVGDESLSRRPLDRIAEPLGLMGARVETTDGHAPLTIEGGRLTPIRYELPVASAQVKSCVLLAGVYASDGPTVVVEPAPTRDHTERMLEGMGVRVRRKLGEAAVWPADRLQPLSIEIPGDFSSAAPFVAAATLLSGSELRLHGVGINPTRTGFLTVLERMGARVSVFNRRSEGGEPVGDLEVAATDLVATTVRAREVPTLVDELPLFALVAGMAHGDSVVQGATELRVKESDRIESVKNVLRPLGIRIETRQDGFRVRGVPSRPKGGGVVDAVGDHRIAMLAAVAGLVSRERVRIEGAESVGVSFPDFFAMLESIAVR
;
A
#
# COMPACT_ATOMS: atom_id res chain seq x y z
N MET A 1 -8.47 -20.10 13.42
CA MET A 1 -8.98 -18.99 12.59
C MET A 1 -9.89 -18.16 13.46
N SER A 2 -9.60 -16.88 13.62
CA SER A 2 -10.49 -15.98 14.39
C SER A 2 -11.67 -15.59 13.50
N GLU A 3 -12.85 -15.61 14.10
CA GLU A 3 -14.11 -15.23 13.46
C GLU A 3 -14.55 -13.88 14.03
N VAL A 4 -14.96 -12.95 13.17
CA VAL A 4 -15.56 -11.68 13.56
C VAL A 4 -16.95 -11.56 12.97
N VAL A 5 -17.91 -11.16 13.79
CA VAL A 5 -19.28 -10.87 13.35
C VAL A 5 -19.45 -9.36 13.27
N VAL A 6 -19.81 -8.86 12.08
CA VAL A 6 -20.11 -7.44 11.87
C VAL A 6 -21.63 -7.25 11.80
N GLU A 7 -22.16 -6.49 12.73
CA GLU A 7 -23.56 -6.11 12.77
C GLU A 7 -23.83 -4.91 11.86
N PRO A 8 -24.99 -4.83 11.20
CA PRO A 8 -25.39 -3.68 10.42
C PRO A 8 -25.41 -2.39 11.24
N ALA A 9 -24.99 -1.28 10.63
CA ALA A 9 -25.12 0.07 11.20
C ALA A 9 -26.22 0.87 10.51
N ALA A 10 -26.84 1.80 11.23
CA ALA A 10 -27.76 2.77 10.65
C ALA A 10 -26.99 3.88 9.93
N SER A 11 -25.94 4.41 10.56
CA SER A 11 -25.05 5.44 10.02
C SER A 11 -23.68 5.37 10.68
N LEU A 12 -22.73 6.18 10.18
CA LEU A 12 -21.43 6.41 10.82
C LEU A 12 -21.32 7.84 11.27
N ARG A 13 -20.81 8.07 12.48
CA ARG A 13 -20.57 9.44 13.01
C ARG A 13 -19.32 9.49 13.85
N GLY A 14 -18.58 10.55 13.72
CA GLY A 14 -17.41 10.84 14.55
C GLY A 14 -16.22 11.34 13.80
N ASP A 15 -15.12 11.39 14.54
CA ASP A 15 -13.82 11.85 14.10
C ASP A 15 -12.81 10.72 14.29
N LEU A 16 -12.01 10.42 13.27
CA LEU A 16 -11.01 9.37 13.29
C LEU A 16 -9.64 9.89 12.83
N ALA A 17 -8.59 9.32 13.38
CA ALA A 17 -7.24 9.37 12.83
C ALA A 17 -6.78 7.94 12.55
N VAL A 18 -6.54 7.64 11.29
CA VAL A 18 -6.07 6.30 10.88
C VAL A 18 -4.56 6.15 11.13
N PRO A 19 -4.04 4.91 11.25
CA PRO A 19 -2.61 4.66 11.37
C PRO A 19 -1.81 5.31 10.23
N GLY A 20 -0.53 5.60 10.50
CA GLY A 20 0.38 6.13 9.50
C GLY A 20 0.53 5.22 8.28
N ASP A 21 0.78 5.85 7.12
CA ASP A 21 0.90 5.13 5.84
C ASP A 21 2.01 4.08 5.89
N LYS A 22 1.61 2.81 5.66
CA LYS A 22 2.48 1.65 5.67
C LYS A 22 3.64 1.79 4.66
N SER A 23 3.35 2.25 3.46
CA SER A 23 4.34 2.39 2.39
C SER A 23 5.38 3.47 2.69
N ILE A 24 4.97 4.57 3.32
CA ILE A 24 5.87 5.64 3.76
C ILE A 24 6.67 5.18 4.98
N THR A 25 6.05 4.47 5.93
CA THR A 25 6.71 3.92 7.12
C THR A 25 7.84 2.95 6.74
N HIS A 26 7.60 1.99 5.84
CA HIS A 26 8.67 1.11 5.33
C HIS A 26 9.86 1.90 4.78
N ARG A 27 9.59 2.93 3.99
CA ARG A 27 10.64 3.77 3.40
C ARG A 27 11.39 4.58 4.43
N ALA A 28 10.69 5.12 5.42
CA ALA A 28 11.31 5.88 6.49
C ALA A 28 12.32 5.02 7.28
N PHE A 29 11.98 3.77 7.57
CA PHE A 29 12.90 2.84 8.24
C PHE A 29 14.05 2.41 7.33
N LEU A 30 13.78 2.05 6.08
CA LEU A 30 14.82 1.62 5.12
C LEU A 30 15.80 2.74 4.80
N LEU A 31 15.31 3.94 4.51
CA LEU A 31 16.16 5.07 4.16
C LEU A 31 16.84 5.66 5.40
N GLY A 32 16.16 5.66 6.56
CA GLY A 32 16.77 5.99 7.84
C GLY A 32 17.94 5.06 8.18
N ALA A 33 17.85 3.76 7.85
CA ALA A 33 18.91 2.78 8.11
C ALA A 33 20.19 3.04 7.31
N VAL A 34 20.12 3.72 6.17
CA VAL A 34 21.27 4.08 5.33
C VAL A 34 21.59 5.58 5.35
N ALA A 35 20.94 6.35 6.22
CA ALA A 35 21.24 7.77 6.41
C ALA A 35 22.51 7.99 7.27
N ASP A 36 23.12 9.17 7.14
CA ASP A 36 24.26 9.58 7.96
C ASP A 36 23.75 10.29 9.23
N GLY A 37 23.41 9.51 10.27
CA GLY A 37 22.97 10.04 11.55
C GLY A 37 21.63 9.52 12.04
N GLU A 38 20.93 10.31 12.85
CA GLU A 38 19.71 9.93 13.54
C GLU A 38 18.47 10.46 12.81
N SER A 39 17.63 9.56 12.31
CA SER A 39 16.32 9.86 11.73
C SER A 39 15.21 9.68 12.78
N ARG A 40 14.22 10.59 12.77
CA ARG A 40 13.06 10.56 13.67
C ARG A 40 11.79 10.37 12.88
N VAL A 41 11.03 9.36 13.24
CA VAL A 41 9.77 9.00 12.58
C VAL A 41 8.66 9.05 13.63
N SER A 42 7.63 9.85 13.38
CA SER A 42 6.44 9.92 14.23
C SER A 42 5.19 9.50 13.46
N ARG A 43 4.16 9.06 14.17
CA ARG A 43 2.94 8.48 13.63
C ARG A 43 3.21 7.33 12.65
N ALA A 44 4.25 6.55 12.90
CA ALA A 44 4.56 5.38 12.10
C ALA A 44 3.39 4.38 12.11
N GLY A 45 3.05 3.85 10.95
CA GLY A 45 2.06 2.78 10.84
C GLY A 45 2.65 1.47 11.34
N MET A 46 2.55 1.21 12.64
CA MET A 46 3.12 0.01 13.26
C MET A 46 2.21 -1.20 13.05
N SER A 47 2.65 -2.10 12.22
CA SER A 47 1.96 -3.33 11.85
C SER A 47 2.98 -4.46 11.68
N ALA A 48 2.53 -5.69 11.52
CA ALA A 48 3.44 -6.83 11.33
C ALA A 48 4.41 -6.58 10.15
N ASP A 49 3.90 -6.07 9.02
CA ASP A 49 4.74 -5.74 7.86
C ASP A 49 5.85 -4.72 8.17
N THR A 50 5.52 -3.64 8.86
CA THR A 50 6.51 -2.57 9.16
C THR A 50 7.47 -2.96 10.27
N LEU A 51 7.03 -3.81 11.22
CA LEU A 51 7.91 -4.41 12.23
C LEU A 51 8.94 -5.35 11.58
N SER A 52 8.56 -6.15 10.55
CA SER A 52 9.54 -6.92 9.77
C SER A 52 10.62 -6.01 9.16
N THR A 53 10.28 -4.75 8.79
CA THR A 53 11.31 -3.80 8.31
C THR A 53 12.23 -3.36 9.42
N VAL A 54 11.71 -3.09 10.61
CA VAL A 54 12.54 -2.75 11.77
C VAL A 54 13.53 -3.87 12.07
N ASP A 55 13.06 -5.11 12.09
CA ASP A 55 13.90 -6.27 12.39
C ASP A 55 14.93 -6.52 11.28
N ALA A 56 14.54 -6.38 10.01
CA ALA A 56 15.44 -6.49 8.87
C ALA A 56 16.59 -5.46 8.92
N VAL A 57 16.29 -4.19 9.15
CA VAL A 57 17.34 -3.16 9.21
C VAL A 57 18.23 -3.28 10.44
N ARG A 58 17.71 -3.79 11.56
CA ARG A 58 18.51 -4.15 12.74
C ARG A 58 19.48 -5.28 12.44
N ALA A 59 19.02 -6.35 11.80
CA ALA A 59 19.86 -7.47 11.38
C ALA A 59 20.99 -7.02 10.45
N LEU A 60 20.76 -5.99 9.64
CA LEU A 60 21.72 -5.41 8.70
C LEU A 60 22.68 -4.37 9.36
N GLY A 61 22.52 -4.07 10.65
CA GLY A 61 23.44 -3.24 11.41
C GLY A 61 22.99 -1.81 11.71
N ALA A 62 21.78 -1.42 11.38
CA ALA A 62 21.20 -0.14 11.84
C ALA A 62 20.62 -0.29 13.26
N GLU A 63 20.66 0.80 14.03
CA GLU A 63 20.02 0.83 15.35
C GLU A 63 18.62 1.44 15.23
N VAL A 64 17.59 0.72 15.69
CA VAL A 64 16.22 1.21 15.70
C VAL A 64 15.61 1.09 17.09
N GLN A 65 15.12 2.20 17.61
CA GLN A 65 14.35 2.25 18.84
C GLN A 65 12.89 2.59 18.49
N VAL A 66 11.96 1.78 18.99
CA VAL A 66 10.52 1.94 18.74
C VAL A 66 9.81 2.16 20.08
N GLY A 67 8.93 3.14 20.14
CA GLY A 67 8.07 3.43 21.29
C GLY A 67 6.68 3.87 20.83
N GLY A 68 5.72 2.92 20.79
CA GLY A 68 4.39 3.18 20.20
C GLY A 68 4.48 3.45 18.71
N ASP A 69 3.97 4.59 18.26
CA ASP A 69 4.04 5.07 16.86
C ASP A 69 5.25 5.99 16.58
N GLN A 70 6.19 6.09 17.54
CA GLN A 70 7.42 6.85 17.42
C GLN A 70 8.60 5.90 17.18
N ALA A 71 9.53 6.28 16.34
CA ALA A 71 10.77 5.55 16.15
C ALA A 71 11.96 6.49 15.92
N VAL A 72 13.11 6.04 16.40
CA VAL A 72 14.41 6.65 16.14
C VAL A 72 15.27 5.63 15.44
N VAL A 73 15.78 5.99 14.25
CA VAL A 73 16.65 5.15 13.43
C VAL A 73 18.02 5.81 13.32
N ARG A 74 19.06 5.16 13.84
CA ARG A 74 20.45 5.54 13.63
C ARG A 74 21.00 4.73 12.48
N GLY A 75 21.22 5.42 11.38
CA GLY A 75 21.68 4.79 10.14
C GLY A 75 23.13 4.36 10.21
N ALA A 76 23.44 3.29 9.47
CA ALA A 76 24.81 2.79 9.31
C ALA A 76 25.62 3.60 8.26
N GLY A 77 24.98 4.61 7.61
CA GLY A 77 25.54 5.32 6.47
C GLY A 77 25.20 4.61 5.14
N LEU A 78 25.33 5.35 4.05
CA LEU A 78 24.83 4.91 2.72
C LEU A 78 25.33 3.51 2.32
N ARG A 79 26.59 3.15 2.63
CA ARG A 79 27.20 1.86 2.31
C ARG A 79 27.62 1.05 3.55
N GLY A 80 26.91 1.28 4.67
CA GLY A 80 27.30 0.73 5.97
C GLY A 80 26.52 -0.52 6.38
N LEU A 81 25.51 -0.96 5.61
CA LEU A 81 24.78 -2.19 5.91
C LEU A 81 25.68 -3.40 5.68
N ARG A 82 25.54 -4.42 6.53
CA ARG A 82 26.37 -5.63 6.52
C ARG A 82 25.51 -6.87 6.41
N ALA A 83 26.01 -7.87 5.70
CA ALA A 83 25.35 -9.16 5.62
C ALA A 83 25.30 -9.81 7.01
N PRO A 84 24.11 -10.19 7.50
CA PRO A 84 23.98 -10.95 8.75
C PRO A 84 24.40 -12.42 8.51
N GLY A 85 24.58 -13.16 9.61
CA GLY A 85 24.90 -14.57 9.54
C GLY A 85 23.75 -15.47 9.10
N GLU A 86 22.52 -14.98 9.15
CA GLU A 86 21.27 -15.66 8.82
C GLU A 86 20.53 -14.91 7.72
N PRO A 87 19.64 -15.57 6.96
CA PRO A 87 18.77 -14.89 6.00
C PRO A 87 17.92 -13.79 6.66
N VAL A 88 17.69 -12.69 5.95
CA VAL A 88 16.83 -11.61 6.40
C VAL A 88 15.38 -11.99 6.15
N ASP A 89 14.61 -12.16 7.22
CA ASP A 89 13.18 -12.48 7.12
C ASP A 89 12.36 -11.21 6.85
N CYS A 90 11.68 -11.22 5.71
CA CYS A 90 10.76 -10.15 5.29
C CYS A 90 9.29 -10.42 5.72
N GLY A 91 9.00 -11.54 6.38
CA GLY A 91 7.63 -11.94 6.74
C GLY A 91 6.70 -11.96 5.53
N ASN A 92 5.56 -11.27 5.60
CA ASN A 92 4.63 -11.06 4.48
C ASN A 92 4.92 -9.78 3.69
N ALA A 93 5.91 -8.98 4.10
CA ALA A 93 6.13 -7.63 3.63
C ALA A 93 6.78 -7.54 2.24
N GLY A 94 6.00 -7.71 1.18
CA GLY A 94 6.48 -7.59 -0.20
C GLY A 94 7.07 -6.20 -0.55
N THR A 95 6.68 -5.15 0.18
CA THR A 95 7.30 -3.83 0.06
C THR A 95 8.73 -3.88 0.59
N LEU A 96 8.93 -4.43 1.78
CA LEU A 96 10.26 -4.58 2.37
C LEU A 96 11.18 -5.34 1.41
N MET A 97 10.80 -6.56 1.04
CA MET A 97 11.64 -7.42 0.21
C MET A 97 12.10 -6.73 -1.08
N ARG A 98 11.18 -6.09 -1.81
CA ARG A 98 11.52 -5.45 -3.08
C ARG A 98 12.38 -4.19 -2.92
N LEU A 99 12.04 -3.33 -1.96
CA LEU A 99 12.77 -2.07 -1.76
C LEU A 99 14.14 -2.33 -1.14
N LEU A 100 14.21 -3.24 -0.17
CA LEU A 100 15.47 -3.63 0.47
C LEU A 100 16.44 -4.23 -0.56
N THR A 101 15.97 -5.05 -1.49
CA THR A 101 16.82 -5.59 -2.58
C THR A 101 17.47 -4.45 -3.37
N GLY A 102 16.72 -3.36 -3.66
CA GLY A 102 17.30 -2.18 -4.33
C GLY A 102 18.38 -1.47 -3.51
N VAL A 103 18.20 -1.39 -2.19
CA VAL A 103 19.22 -0.83 -1.27
C VAL A 103 20.45 -1.74 -1.19
N LEU A 104 20.23 -3.06 -1.06
CA LEU A 104 21.29 -4.04 -0.92
C LEU A 104 22.13 -4.21 -2.20
N ALA A 105 21.56 -3.90 -3.36
CA ALA A 105 22.30 -3.88 -4.62
C ALA A 105 23.52 -2.95 -4.60
N GLY A 106 23.47 -1.89 -3.80
CA GLY A 106 24.57 -0.93 -3.61
C GLY A 106 25.49 -1.22 -2.41
N GLN A 107 25.25 -2.28 -1.64
CA GLN A 107 26.08 -2.67 -0.49
C GLN A 107 27.17 -3.67 -0.92
N GLU A 108 28.23 -3.78 -0.14
CA GLU A 108 29.21 -4.85 -0.30
C GLU A 108 28.74 -6.11 0.43
N GLY A 109 28.77 -7.25 -0.24
CA GLY A 109 28.45 -8.54 0.35
C GLY A 109 27.34 -9.30 -0.36
N ARG A 110 27.04 -10.48 0.18
CA ARG A 110 25.96 -11.35 -0.28
C ARG A 110 24.88 -11.42 0.80
N PHE A 111 23.65 -11.16 0.40
CA PHE A 111 22.49 -11.12 1.28
C PHE A 111 21.44 -12.10 0.78
N GLU A 112 20.82 -12.82 1.69
CA GLU A 112 19.70 -13.71 1.42
C GLU A 112 18.43 -13.15 2.07
N LEU A 113 17.34 -13.05 1.31
CA LEU A 113 16.05 -12.59 1.76
C LEU A 113 15.04 -13.72 1.65
N VAL A 114 14.32 -13.96 2.75
CA VAL A 114 13.24 -14.95 2.83
C VAL A 114 11.92 -14.29 3.19
N GLY A 115 10.82 -14.99 3.01
CA GLY A 115 9.50 -14.53 3.39
C GLY A 115 8.60 -15.70 3.74
N ASP A 116 7.40 -15.40 4.23
CA ASP A 116 6.40 -16.41 4.51
C ASP A 116 5.87 -17.08 3.24
N GLU A 117 5.01 -18.09 3.40
CA GLU A 117 4.43 -18.84 2.28
C GLU A 117 3.69 -17.93 1.28
N SER A 118 3.00 -16.88 1.75
CA SER A 118 2.28 -15.93 0.89
C SER A 118 3.24 -15.05 0.09
N LEU A 119 4.28 -14.51 0.73
CA LEU A 119 5.28 -13.69 0.06
C LEU A 119 6.10 -14.50 -0.94
N SER A 120 6.42 -15.76 -0.60
CA SER A 120 7.21 -16.66 -1.45
C SER A 120 6.51 -17.07 -2.76
N ARG A 121 5.21 -16.84 -2.89
CA ARG A 121 4.47 -17.05 -4.16
C ARG A 121 4.44 -15.81 -5.06
N ARG A 122 4.92 -14.65 -4.58
CA ARG A 122 4.84 -13.40 -5.34
C ARG A 122 6.06 -13.24 -6.24
N PRO A 123 5.88 -12.76 -7.51
CA PRO A 123 6.96 -12.67 -8.48
C PRO A 123 8.02 -11.64 -8.05
N LEU A 124 9.29 -12.03 -8.18
CA LEU A 124 10.47 -11.20 -7.90
C LEU A 124 11.34 -10.94 -9.15
N ASP A 125 11.13 -11.64 -10.26
CA ASP A 125 11.85 -11.41 -11.52
C ASP A 125 11.79 -9.97 -11.98
N ARG A 126 10.67 -9.30 -11.69
CA ARG A 126 10.44 -7.88 -12.04
C ARG A 126 11.45 -6.93 -11.43
N ILE A 127 12.13 -7.31 -10.32
CA ILE A 127 13.22 -6.52 -9.72
C ILE A 127 14.58 -7.11 -10.04
N ALA A 128 14.68 -8.42 -10.24
CA ALA A 128 15.94 -9.09 -10.58
C ALA A 128 16.47 -8.62 -11.93
N GLU A 129 15.62 -8.53 -12.94
CA GLU A 129 15.98 -8.08 -14.28
C GLU A 129 16.64 -6.69 -14.30
N PRO A 130 15.98 -5.59 -13.84
CA PRO A 130 16.59 -4.27 -13.89
C PRO A 130 17.83 -4.14 -12.99
N LEU A 131 17.89 -4.82 -11.84
CA LEU A 131 19.09 -4.82 -11.00
C LEU A 131 20.26 -5.54 -11.68
N GLY A 132 19.99 -6.64 -12.40
CA GLY A 132 20.98 -7.32 -13.23
C GLY A 132 21.53 -6.41 -14.34
N LEU A 133 20.67 -5.62 -15.00
CA LEU A 133 21.09 -4.61 -15.99
C LEU A 133 21.96 -3.51 -15.37
N MET A 134 21.78 -3.19 -14.09
CA MET A 134 22.62 -2.26 -13.34
C MET A 134 23.96 -2.88 -12.90
N GLY A 135 24.14 -4.20 -13.01
CA GLY A 135 25.37 -4.90 -12.65
C GLY A 135 25.33 -5.64 -11.31
N ALA A 136 24.19 -5.68 -10.59
CA ALA A 136 24.02 -6.52 -9.42
C ALA A 136 23.74 -7.97 -9.82
N ARG A 137 24.18 -8.93 -9.01
CA ARG A 137 23.82 -10.34 -9.19
C ARG A 137 22.65 -10.68 -8.29
N VAL A 138 21.50 -10.93 -8.90
CA VAL A 138 20.26 -11.31 -8.19
C VAL A 138 19.86 -12.71 -8.62
N GLU A 139 19.70 -13.61 -7.67
CA GLU A 139 19.27 -14.99 -7.86
C GLU A 139 17.93 -15.18 -7.14
N THR A 140 16.98 -15.82 -7.80
CA THR A 140 15.66 -16.18 -7.26
C THR A 140 15.43 -17.67 -7.45
N THR A 141 14.51 -18.24 -6.68
CA THR A 141 14.06 -19.62 -6.90
C THR A 141 12.82 -19.59 -7.79
N ASP A 142 12.99 -19.95 -9.07
CA ASP A 142 11.92 -19.94 -10.07
C ASP A 142 11.14 -18.60 -10.12
N GLY A 143 11.88 -17.47 -10.02
CA GLY A 143 11.28 -16.13 -10.02
C GLY A 143 10.67 -15.67 -8.70
N HIS A 144 10.89 -16.42 -7.61
CA HIS A 144 10.28 -16.23 -6.30
C HIS A 144 11.32 -16.22 -5.18
N ALA A 145 10.90 -16.02 -3.92
CA ALA A 145 11.77 -16.17 -2.76
C ALA A 145 12.08 -17.67 -2.50
N PRO A 146 13.26 -17.99 -1.90
CA PRO A 146 14.28 -17.05 -1.42
C PRO A 146 14.97 -16.29 -2.55
N LEU A 147 15.38 -15.05 -2.23
CA LEU A 147 16.14 -14.19 -3.14
C LEU A 147 17.52 -13.94 -2.54
N THR A 148 18.55 -14.15 -3.36
CA THR A 148 19.93 -13.78 -3.00
C THR A 148 20.36 -12.58 -3.85
N ILE A 149 21.03 -11.61 -3.22
CA ILE A 149 21.64 -10.48 -3.91
C ILE A 149 23.10 -10.33 -3.51
N GLU A 150 23.98 -10.23 -4.51
CA GLU A 150 25.35 -9.76 -4.38
C GLU A 150 25.41 -8.33 -4.90
N GLY A 151 25.61 -7.40 -3.98
CA GLY A 151 25.73 -6.00 -4.30
C GLY A 151 27.14 -5.62 -4.75
N GLY A 152 27.28 -4.42 -5.24
CA GLY A 152 28.57 -3.95 -5.72
C GLY A 152 28.50 -2.63 -6.47
N ARG A 153 29.34 -2.52 -7.49
CA ARG A 153 29.42 -1.33 -8.32
C ARG A 153 28.30 -1.33 -9.35
N LEU A 154 27.35 -0.40 -9.19
CA LEU A 154 26.22 -0.27 -10.10
C LEU A 154 26.47 0.78 -11.19
N THR A 155 25.91 0.53 -12.37
CA THR A 155 25.85 1.48 -13.48
C THR A 155 24.44 2.03 -13.64
N PRO A 156 24.25 3.33 -13.96
CA PRO A 156 22.92 3.88 -14.16
C PRO A 156 22.27 3.30 -15.42
N ILE A 157 20.96 3.12 -15.39
CA ILE A 157 20.19 2.63 -16.53
C ILE A 157 18.99 3.54 -16.83
N ARG A 158 18.46 3.43 -18.05
CA ARG A 158 17.11 3.84 -18.39
C ARG A 158 16.26 2.58 -18.54
N TYR A 159 15.29 2.41 -17.66
CA TYR A 159 14.46 1.22 -17.61
C TYR A 159 12.99 1.56 -17.83
N GLU A 160 12.37 0.92 -18.80
CA GLU A 160 10.94 1.04 -19.10
C GLU A 160 10.19 -0.07 -18.38
N LEU A 161 9.31 0.30 -17.44
CA LEU A 161 8.53 -0.69 -16.69
C LEU A 161 7.51 -1.38 -17.62
N PRO A 162 7.51 -2.72 -17.69
CA PRO A 162 6.52 -3.44 -18.49
C PRO A 162 5.08 -3.29 -17.94
N VAL A 163 4.96 -3.02 -16.64
CA VAL A 163 3.69 -2.75 -15.95
C VAL A 163 3.87 -1.60 -14.95
N ALA A 164 2.80 -0.89 -14.64
CA ALA A 164 2.82 0.20 -13.66
C ALA A 164 3.00 -0.36 -12.23
N SER A 165 4.24 -0.36 -11.74
CA SER A 165 4.61 -0.89 -10.43
C SER A 165 5.48 0.08 -9.63
N ALA A 166 4.89 0.71 -8.61
CA ALA A 166 5.62 1.59 -7.70
C ALA A 166 6.76 0.89 -6.95
N GLN A 167 6.62 -0.41 -6.66
CA GLN A 167 7.66 -1.17 -5.96
C GLN A 167 8.87 -1.44 -6.85
N VAL A 168 8.66 -1.81 -8.11
CA VAL A 168 9.77 -2.00 -9.07
C VAL A 168 10.44 -0.66 -9.35
N LYS A 169 9.66 0.40 -9.61
CA LYS A 169 10.20 1.76 -9.73
C LYS A 169 11.06 2.13 -8.53
N SER A 170 10.54 1.98 -7.32
CA SER A 170 11.27 2.30 -6.09
C SER A 170 12.55 1.49 -5.95
N CYS A 171 12.51 0.18 -6.23
CA CYS A 171 13.68 -0.70 -6.20
C CYS A 171 14.81 -0.17 -7.10
N VAL A 172 14.49 0.14 -8.36
CA VAL A 172 15.46 0.64 -9.34
C VAL A 172 15.99 2.03 -8.96
N LEU A 173 15.12 2.94 -8.49
CA LEU A 173 15.55 4.26 -8.04
C LEU A 173 16.44 4.19 -6.79
N LEU A 174 16.13 3.31 -5.83
CA LEU A 174 16.96 3.09 -4.65
C LEU A 174 18.35 2.54 -5.03
N ALA A 175 18.43 1.57 -5.93
CA ALA A 175 19.69 1.10 -6.49
C ALA A 175 20.43 2.23 -7.25
N GLY A 176 19.71 3.10 -7.94
CA GLY A 176 20.24 4.23 -8.67
C GLY A 176 20.97 5.27 -7.81
N VAL A 177 20.65 5.36 -6.51
CA VAL A 177 21.39 6.22 -5.55
C VAL A 177 22.84 5.77 -5.40
N TYR A 178 23.13 4.49 -5.61
CA TYR A 178 24.46 3.87 -5.49
C TYR A 178 25.21 3.77 -6.81
N ALA A 179 24.57 4.11 -7.93
CA ALA A 179 25.18 3.97 -9.25
C ALA A 179 26.40 4.86 -9.43
N SER A 180 27.19 4.58 -10.46
CA SER A 180 28.27 5.46 -10.90
C SER A 180 27.69 6.71 -11.63
N ASP A 181 28.50 7.43 -12.35
CA ASP A 181 28.15 8.69 -13.01
C ASP A 181 26.84 8.65 -13.82
N GLY A 182 25.98 9.63 -13.58
CA GLY A 182 24.77 9.86 -14.34
C GLY A 182 23.48 9.38 -13.64
N PRO A 183 22.31 9.73 -14.20
CA PRO A 183 21.04 9.40 -13.59
C PRO A 183 20.55 7.99 -13.96
N THR A 184 20.00 7.27 -12.98
CA THR A 184 19.11 6.12 -13.23
C THR A 184 17.72 6.65 -13.50
N VAL A 185 17.14 6.26 -14.63
CA VAL A 185 15.84 6.74 -15.12
C VAL A 185 14.85 5.59 -15.22
N VAL A 186 13.68 5.75 -14.62
CA VAL A 186 12.57 4.80 -14.75
C VAL A 186 11.43 5.46 -15.51
N VAL A 187 10.95 4.79 -16.56
CA VAL A 187 9.78 5.18 -17.34
C VAL A 187 8.62 4.26 -16.99
N GLU A 188 7.48 4.83 -16.65
CA GLU A 188 6.31 4.07 -16.25
C GLU A 188 5.15 4.25 -17.25
N PRO A 189 4.41 3.17 -17.59
CA PRO A 189 3.31 3.23 -18.55
C PRO A 189 2.10 4.00 -18.03
N ALA A 190 1.98 4.13 -16.71
CA ALA A 190 1.01 4.98 -16.03
C ALA A 190 1.61 5.43 -14.68
N PRO A 191 1.26 6.63 -14.17
CA PRO A 191 1.78 7.15 -12.92
C PRO A 191 1.52 6.20 -11.74
N THR A 192 2.58 5.93 -10.97
CA THR A 192 2.51 5.16 -9.73
C THR A 192 2.96 6.01 -8.54
N ARG A 193 2.79 5.47 -7.31
CA ARG A 193 3.17 6.15 -6.06
C ARG A 193 4.60 6.68 -6.12
N ASP A 194 4.81 7.92 -5.69
CA ASP A 194 6.08 8.65 -5.76
C ASP A 194 6.71 8.93 -4.38
N HIS A 195 6.37 8.13 -3.37
CA HIS A 195 6.88 8.29 -2.00
C HIS A 195 8.42 8.17 -1.91
N THR A 196 9.04 7.27 -2.70
CA THR A 196 10.49 7.10 -2.75
C THR A 196 11.16 8.35 -3.28
N GLU A 197 10.65 8.90 -4.36
CA GLU A 197 11.17 10.10 -5.00
C GLU A 197 11.09 11.30 -4.05
N ARG A 198 9.96 11.49 -3.36
CA ARG A 198 9.75 12.57 -2.38
C ARG A 198 10.70 12.45 -1.19
N MET A 199 10.83 11.25 -0.65
CA MET A 199 11.67 11.00 0.51
C MET A 199 13.15 11.15 0.19
N LEU A 200 13.62 10.63 -0.94
CA LEU A 200 14.99 10.81 -1.41
C LEU A 200 15.32 12.30 -1.65
N GLU A 201 14.41 13.08 -2.24
CA GLU A 201 14.55 14.51 -2.40
C GLU A 201 14.69 15.22 -1.06
N GLY A 202 13.85 14.86 -0.07
CA GLY A 202 13.92 15.36 1.32
C GLY A 202 15.22 14.99 2.05
N MET A 203 15.89 13.92 1.64
CA MET A 203 17.19 13.47 2.17
C MET A 203 18.40 14.01 1.40
N GLY A 204 18.19 14.96 0.49
CA GLY A 204 19.25 15.66 -0.24
C GLY A 204 19.70 14.98 -1.53
N VAL A 205 19.02 13.93 -1.99
CA VAL A 205 19.30 13.31 -3.28
C VAL A 205 18.70 14.14 -4.40
N ARG A 206 19.46 14.31 -5.48
CA ARG A 206 18.93 14.94 -6.69
C ARG A 206 17.93 14.01 -7.37
N VAL A 207 16.67 14.44 -7.43
CA VAL A 207 15.56 13.71 -8.05
C VAL A 207 14.89 14.57 -9.13
N ARG A 208 14.44 13.95 -10.20
CA ARG A 208 13.59 14.59 -11.21
C ARG A 208 12.34 13.77 -11.39
N ARG A 209 11.19 14.41 -11.23
CA ARG A 209 9.87 13.82 -11.47
C ARG A 209 9.22 14.49 -12.67
N LYS A 210 8.80 13.70 -13.65
CA LYS A 210 7.98 14.12 -14.79
C LYS A 210 6.82 13.13 -14.93
N LEU A 211 5.79 13.53 -15.65
CA LEU A 211 4.69 12.61 -15.95
C LEU A 211 5.21 11.38 -16.70
N GLY A 212 5.04 10.19 -16.12
CA GLY A 212 5.52 8.93 -16.68
C GLY A 212 7.02 8.69 -16.59
N GLU A 213 7.80 9.54 -15.88
CA GLU A 213 9.26 9.36 -15.74
C GLU A 213 9.76 9.86 -14.39
N ALA A 214 10.58 9.06 -13.72
CA ALA A 214 11.33 9.45 -12.54
C ALA A 214 12.83 9.19 -12.77
N ALA A 215 13.69 10.09 -12.26
CA ALA A 215 15.13 9.92 -12.32
C ALA A 215 15.77 10.30 -10.99
N VAL A 216 16.79 9.54 -10.60
CA VAL A 216 17.62 9.83 -9.44
C VAL A 216 19.10 9.87 -9.87
N TRP A 217 19.87 10.74 -9.24
CA TRP A 217 21.33 10.79 -9.38
C TRP A 217 21.99 10.09 -8.20
N PRO A 218 23.19 9.57 -8.38
CA PRO A 218 23.97 9.01 -7.28
C PRO A 218 24.20 10.04 -6.19
N ALA A 219 24.35 9.55 -4.96
CA ALA A 219 24.65 10.35 -3.79
C ALA A 219 25.81 9.73 -2.99
N ASP A 220 26.59 10.60 -2.35
CA ASP A 220 27.66 10.13 -1.45
C ASP A 220 27.13 9.81 -0.05
N ARG A 221 26.02 10.45 0.33
CA ARG A 221 25.36 10.29 1.63
C ARG A 221 23.87 10.64 1.54
N LEU A 222 23.09 10.15 2.49
CA LEU A 222 21.72 10.56 2.72
C LEU A 222 21.64 11.37 4.03
N GLN A 223 20.96 12.51 4.00
CA GLN A 223 20.65 13.26 5.21
C GLN A 223 19.62 12.52 6.06
N PRO A 224 19.71 12.59 7.41
CA PRO A 224 18.69 12.00 8.27
C PRO A 224 17.31 12.58 8.04
N LEU A 225 16.28 11.77 8.25
CA LEU A 225 14.87 12.18 8.18
C LEU A 225 14.37 12.72 9.52
N SER A 226 13.52 13.77 9.47
CA SER A 226 12.57 14.05 10.54
C SER A 226 11.20 14.15 9.87
N ILE A 227 10.36 13.11 10.08
CA ILE A 227 9.11 12.97 9.34
C ILE A 227 7.97 12.55 10.28
N GLU A 228 6.85 13.25 10.15
CA GLU A 228 5.56 12.78 10.63
C GLU A 228 4.86 12.03 9.49
N ILE A 229 4.53 10.76 9.72
CA ILE A 229 3.90 9.91 8.69
C ILE A 229 2.41 10.30 8.57
N PRO A 230 1.93 10.69 7.38
CA PRO A 230 0.50 10.94 7.17
C PRO A 230 -0.31 9.66 7.34
N GLY A 231 -1.58 9.81 7.73
CA GLY A 231 -2.50 8.69 7.82
C GLY A 231 -2.63 7.92 6.50
N ASP A 232 -2.63 6.60 6.55
CA ASP A 232 -2.71 5.73 5.36
C ASP A 232 -4.06 5.89 4.67
N PHE A 233 -4.03 6.33 3.43
CA PHE A 233 -5.25 6.44 2.62
C PHE A 233 -5.97 5.09 2.45
N SER A 234 -5.24 3.97 2.31
CA SER A 234 -5.86 2.64 2.25
C SER A 234 -6.52 2.21 3.56
N SER A 235 -6.03 2.71 4.70
CA SER A 235 -6.68 2.52 6.00
C SER A 235 -7.90 3.44 6.16
N ALA A 236 -7.89 4.61 5.55
CA ALA A 236 -9.03 5.54 5.52
C ALA A 236 -10.16 5.09 4.58
N ALA A 237 -9.82 4.46 3.46
CA ALA A 237 -10.75 4.11 2.39
C ALA A 237 -11.96 3.23 2.82
N PRO A 238 -11.83 2.23 3.73
CA PRO A 238 -12.97 1.48 4.26
C PRO A 238 -14.01 2.38 4.93
N PHE A 239 -13.55 3.34 5.74
CA PHE A 239 -14.42 4.30 6.45
C PHE A 239 -15.06 5.28 5.47
N VAL A 240 -14.30 5.77 4.48
CA VAL A 240 -14.82 6.61 3.39
C VAL A 240 -15.91 5.87 2.62
N ALA A 241 -15.66 4.61 2.22
CA ALA A 241 -16.64 3.81 1.50
C ALA A 241 -17.92 3.58 2.34
N ALA A 242 -17.77 3.19 3.61
CA ALA A 242 -18.91 2.94 4.49
C ALA A 242 -19.75 4.21 4.74
N ALA A 243 -19.09 5.36 5.03
CA ALA A 243 -19.78 6.62 5.27
C ALA A 243 -20.49 7.15 4.01
N THR A 244 -19.94 6.92 2.83
CA THR A 244 -20.57 7.30 1.55
C THR A 244 -21.86 6.49 1.30
N LEU A 245 -21.93 5.23 1.77
CA LEU A 245 -23.03 4.30 1.50
C LEU A 245 -24.16 4.33 2.53
N LEU A 246 -23.86 4.71 3.78
CA LEU A 246 -24.84 4.70 4.87
C LEU A 246 -25.49 6.07 5.04
N SER A 247 -26.78 6.16 4.75
CA SER A 247 -27.56 7.40 4.90
C SER A 247 -27.46 7.98 6.31
N GLY A 248 -27.32 9.30 6.42
CA GLY A 248 -27.16 10.00 7.69
C GLY A 248 -25.76 9.92 8.30
N SER A 249 -24.79 9.37 7.57
CA SER A 249 -23.39 9.37 8.00
C SER A 249 -22.75 10.75 7.84
N GLU A 250 -21.96 11.13 8.84
CA GLU A 250 -21.10 12.32 8.89
C GLU A 250 -19.80 11.93 9.58
N LEU A 251 -18.74 11.75 8.81
CA LEU A 251 -17.46 11.25 9.29
C LEU A 251 -16.33 12.21 8.90
N ARG A 252 -15.43 12.49 9.84
CA ARG A 252 -14.18 13.20 9.60
C ARG A 252 -13.00 12.30 9.82
N LEU A 253 -12.03 12.36 8.90
CA LEU A 253 -10.77 11.63 8.97
C LEU A 253 -9.64 12.65 8.97
N HIS A 254 -8.82 12.67 10.02
CA HIS A 254 -7.79 13.66 10.23
C HIS A 254 -6.42 13.22 9.74
N GLY A 255 -5.68 14.14 9.12
CA GLY A 255 -4.29 13.95 8.76
C GLY A 255 -4.03 12.82 7.77
N VAL A 256 -4.94 12.59 6.81
CA VAL A 256 -4.83 11.54 5.80
C VAL A 256 -3.89 11.98 4.69
N GLY A 257 -3.03 11.07 4.22
CA GLY A 257 -2.24 11.27 3.01
C GLY A 257 -3.13 11.43 1.78
N ILE A 258 -3.01 12.58 1.09
CA ILE A 258 -3.80 12.91 -0.10
C ILE A 258 -2.95 12.99 -1.36
N ASN A 259 -1.90 12.20 -1.45
CA ASN A 259 -1.05 12.13 -2.64
C ASN A 259 -1.89 11.67 -3.85
N PRO A 260 -1.93 12.45 -4.95
CA PRO A 260 -2.73 12.13 -6.14
C PRO A 260 -2.38 10.76 -6.77
N THR A 261 -1.15 10.30 -6.60
CA THR A 261 -0.72 8.98 -7.08
C THR A 261 -1.26 7.82 -6.24
N ARG A 262 -1.98 8.14 -5.16
CA ARG A 262 -2.52 7.21 -4.16
C ARG A 262 -4.03 7.29 -3.99
N THR A 263 -4.62 8.45 -4.28
CA THR A 263 -6.02 8.77 -3.96
C THR A 263 -6.98 8.67 -5.16
N GLY A 264 -6.65 7.83 -6.15
CA GLY A 264 -7.52 7.59 -7.30
C GLY A 264 -8.95 7.16 -6.93
N PHE A 265 -9.10 6.51 -5.76
CA PHE A 265 -10.42 6.14 -5.24
C PHE A 265 -11.29 7.37 -4.94
N LEU A 266 -10.73 8.46 -4.38
CA LEU A 266 -11.47 9.71 -4.18
C LEU A 266 -11.95 10.30 -5.51
N THR A 267 -11.07 10.31 -6.52
CA THR A 267 -11.43 10.79 -7.87
C THR A 267 -12.57 9.97 -8.49
N VAL A 268 -12.55 8.65 -8.28
CA VAL A 268 -13.61 7.76 -8.76
C VAL A 268 -14.90 7.98 -7.99
N LEU A 269 -14.84 8.12 -6.66
CA LEU A 269 -16.00 8.43 -5.82
C LEU A 269 -16.64 9.78 -6.18
N GLU A 270 -15.83 10.82 -6.41
CA GLU A 270 -16.31 12.13 -6.87
C GLU A 270 -17.06 12.02 -8.21
N ARG A 271 -16.51 11.27 -9.17
CA ARG A 271 -17.16 10.98 -10.45
C ARG A 271 -18.47 10.20 -10.31
N MET A 272 -18.62 9.40 -9.26
CA MET A 272 -19.84 8.70 -8.90
C MET A 272 -20.85 9.59 -8.16
N GLY A 273 -20.48 10.82 -7.82
CA GLY A 273 -21.34 11.78 -7.11
C GLY A 273 -21.19 11.74 -5.59
N ALA A 274 -20.14 11.11 -5.05
CA ALA A 274 -19.90 11.06 -3.61
C ALA A 274 -19.62 12.46 -3.03
N ARG A 275 -20.05 12.68 -1.79
CA ARG A 275 -19.76 13.88 -1.00
C ARG A 275 -18.53 13.62 -0.12
N VAL A 276 -17.35 13.83 -0.69
CA VAL A 276 -16.08 13.79 0.02
C VAL A 276 -15.37 15.11 -0.17
N SER A 277 -15.17 15.84 0.90
CA SER A 277 -14.46 17.12 0.91
C SER A 277 -13.08 16.95 1.51
N VAL A 278 -12.08 17.61 0.92
CA VAL A 278 -10.70 17.63 1.42
C VAL A 278 -10.37 19.04 1.87
N PHE A 279 -10.04 19.21 3.14
CA PHE A 279 -9.72 20.49 3.75
C PHE A 279 -8.43 20.41 4.59
N ASN A 280 -8.01 21.52 5.20
CA ASN A 280 -6.76 21.60 5.97
C ASN A 280 -5.55 21.03 5.23
N ARG A 281 -5.44 21.31 3.92
CA ARG A 281 -4.35 20.82 3.08
C ARG A 281 -3.03 21.42 3.52
N ARG A 282 -2.02 20.55 3.69
CA ARG A 282 -0.66 20.89 4.11
C ARG A 282 0.34 19.91 3.53
N SER A 283 1.62 20.08 3.81
CA SER A 283 2.68 19.14 3.44
C SER A 283 3.42 18.69 4.70
N GLU A 284 3.61 17.38 4.84
CA GLU A 284 4.37 16.75 5.93
C GLU A 284 5.42 15.82 5.33
N GLY A 285 6.70 16.06 5.60
CA GLY A 285 7.81 15.27 5.02
C GLY A 285 7.81 15.21 3.48
N GLY A 286 7.30 16.26 2.80
CA GLY A 286 7.16 16.27 1.33
C GLY A 286 5.90 15.59 0.80
N GLU A 287 5.10 14.92 1.66
CA GLU A 287 3.83 14.31 1.29
C GLU A 287 2.66 15.29 1.48
N PRO A 288 1.71 15.35 0.54
CA PRO A 288 0.50 16.14 0.72
C PRO A 288 -0.45 15.43 1.70
N VAL A 289 -0.94 16.21 2.67
CA VAL A 289 -1.81 15.75 3.77
C VAL A 289 -3.05 16.63 3.84
N GLY A 290 -4.17 16.05 4.22
CA GLY A 290 -5.41 16.78 4.45
C GLY A 290 -6.36 16.04 5.36
N ASP A 291 -7.43 16.71 5.74
CA ASP A 291 -8.55 16.10 6.46
C ASP A 291 -9.66 15.80 5.47
N LEU A 292 -10.36 14.69 5.66
CA LEU A 292 -11.49 14.28 4.82
C LEU A 292 -12.80 14.46 5.61
N GLU A 293 -13.81 15.04 4.98
CA GLU A 293 -15.18 15.03 5.47
C GLU A 293 -16.03 14.25 4.48
N VAL A 294 -16.74 13.24 4.98
CA VAL A 294 -17.51 12.30 4.17
C VAL A 294 -18.96 12.28 4.63
N ALA A 295 -19.87 12.45 3.68
CA ALA A 295 -21.30 12.31 3.91
C ALA A 295 -21.92 11.37 2.86
N ALA A 296 -22.98 10.69 3.28
CA ALA A 296 -23.71 9.78 2.40
C ALA A 296 -24.41 10.52 1.24
N THR A 297 -24.48 9.84 0.10
CA THR A 297 -25.16 10.34 -1.10
C THR A 297 -25.58 9.19 -2.01
N ASP A 298 -26.53 9.45 -2.89
CA ASP A 298 -26.84 8.53 -3.99
C ASP A 298 -25.72 8.55 -5.02
N LEU A 299 -25.29 7.37 -5.42
CA LEU A 299 -24.17 7.18 -6.33
C LEU A 299 -24.64 6.69 -7.70
N VAL A 300 -23.92 7.11 -8.74
CA VAL A 300 -24.09 6.62 -10.10
C VAL A 300 -22.91 5.76 -10.53
N ALA A 301 -23.19 4.82 -11.44
CA ALA A 301 -22.19 3.91 -11.96
C ALA A 301 -21.08 4.63 -12.74
N THR A 302 -19.90 4.01 -12.79
CA THR A 302 -18.76 4.53 -13.54
C THR A 302 -17.87 3.41 -14.07
N THR A 303 -16.95 3.78 -14.98
CA THR A 303 -15.90 2.87 -15.46
C THR A 303 -14.55 3.33 -14.94
N VAL A 304 -13.84 2.40 -14.29
CA VAL A 304 -12.41 2.54 -13.95
C VAL A 304 -11.60 1.96 -15.11
N ARG A 305 -10.81 2.82 -15.75
CA ARG A 305 -9.99 2.45 -16.91
C ARG A 305 -8.60 2.01 -16.48
N ALA A 306 -7.92 1.23 -17.29
CA ALA A 306 -6.57 0.70 -17.01
C ALA A 306 -5.57 1.76 -16.52
N ARG A 307 -5.58 2.97 -17.11
CA ARG A 307 -4.67 4.07 -16.71
C ARG A 307 -4.93 4.62 -15.30
N GLU A 308 -6.12 4.41 -14.74
CA GLU A 308 -6.52 4.86 -13.40
C GLU A 308 -6.14 3.83 -12.33
N VAL A 309 -6.12 2.54 -12.71
CA VAL A 309 -5.90 1.42 -11.79
C VAL A 309 -4.69 1.59 -10.86
N PRO A 310 -3.50 2.04 -11.31
CA PRO A 310 -2.34 2.14 -10.43
C PRO A 310 -2.54 3.06 -9.22
N THR A 311 -3.41 4.06 -9.32
CA THR A 311 -3.67 5.05 -8.26
C THR A 311 -4.72 4.61 -7.22
N LEU A 312 -5.44 3.50 -7.49
CA LEU A 312 -6.50 2.95 -6.62
C LEU A 312 -6.54 1.43 -6.59
N VAL A 313 -5.47 0.75 -7.04
CA VAL A 313 -5.44 -0.72 -7.15
C VAL A 313 -5.82 -1.43 -5.85
N ASP A 314 -5.41 -0.87 -4.73
CA ASP A 314 -5.65 -1.44 -3.41
C ASP A 314 -7.08 -1.17 -2.90
N GLU A 315 -7.78 -0.18 -3.43
CA GLU A 315 -9.15 0.21 -3.10
C GLU A 315 -10.20 -0.37 -4.07
N LEU A 316 -9.78 -1.06 -5.15
CA LEU A 316 -10.71 -1.71 -6.09
C LEU A 316 -11.65 -2.74 -5.44
N PRO A 317 -11.26 -3.49 -4.39
CA PRO A 317 -12.22 -4.29 -3.62
C PRO A 317 -13.36 -3.46 -3.04
N LEU A 318 -13.06 -2.33 -2.39
CA LEU A 318 -14.07 -1.41 -1.84
C LEU A 318 -14.91 -0.76 -2.95
N PHE A 319 -14.27 -0.39 -4.08
CA PHE A 319 -15.00 0.12 -5.23
C PHE A 319 -16.08 -0.85 -5.71
N ALA A 320 -15.81 -2.17 -5.70
CA ALA A 320 -16.81 -3.16 -6.11
C ALA A 320 -18.06 -3.13 -5.20
N LEU A 321 -17.88 -2.94 -3.89
CA LEU A 321 -18.98 -2.78 -2.95
C LEU A 321 -19.76 -1.47 -3.20
N VAL A 322 -19.03 -0.36 -3.35
CA VAL A 322 -19.61 0.97 -3.65
C VAL A 322 -20.41 0.90 -4.95
N ALA A 323 -19.85 0.32 -5.99
CA ALA A 323 -20.51 0.11 -7.28
C ALA A 323 -21.76 -0.78 -7.16
N GLY A 324 -21.74 -1.76 -6.22
CA GLY A 324 -22.87 -2.64 -5.93
C GLY A 324 -24.10 -1.93 -5.39
N MET A 325 -23.91 -0.76 -4.77
CA MET A 325 -24.97 0.07 -4.21
C MET A 325 -25.24 1.36 -5.02
N ALA A 326 -24.59 1.55 -6.16
CA ALA A 326 -24.80 2.68 -7.06
C ALA A 326 -25.93 2.41 -8.08
N HIS A 327 -26.43 3.46 -8.73
CA HIS A 327 -27.35 3.34 -9.86
C HIS A 327 -26.58 2.95 -11.15
N GLY A 328 -26.93 1.81 -11.76
CA GLY A 328 -26.39 1.36 -13.05
C GLY A 328 -25.24 0.38 -12.94
N ASP A 329 -24.55 0.14 -14.06
CA ASP A 329 -23.50 -0.88 -14.17
C ASP A 329 -22.10 -0.25 -14.19
N SER A 330 -21.26 -0.62 -13.24
CA SER A 330 -19.86 -0.18 -13.18
C SER A 330 -18.91 -1.26 -13.71
N VAL A 331 -17.79 -0.83 -14.28
CA VAL A 331 -16.79 -1.73 -14.89
C VAL A 331 -15.38 -1.33 -14.44
N VAL A 332 -14.55 -2.32 -14.13
CA VAL A 332 -13.09 -2.19 -13.94
C VAL A 332 -12.39 -2.92 -15.06
N GLN A 333 -11.39 -2.28 -15.66
CA GLN A 333 -10.56 -2.81 -16.74
C GLN A 333 -9.08 -2.58 -16.47
N GLY A 334 -8.21 -3.50 -16.92
CA GLY A 334 -6.76 -3.36 -16.80
C GLY A 334 -6.23 -3.61 -15.40
N ALA A 335 -6.96 -4.34 -14.55
CA ALA A 335 -6.59 -4.62 -13.16
C ALA A 335 -6.00 -6.03 -12.96
N THR A 336 -5.28 -6.59 -13.95
CA THR A 336 -4.64 -7.92 -13.89
C THR A 336 -3.72 -8.08 -12.68
N GLU A 337 -3.08 -7.00 -12.21
CA GLU A 337 -2.23 -7.00 -11.01
C GLU A 337 -2.96 -7.43 -9.73
N LEU A 338 -4.29 -7.36 -9.68
CA LEU A 338 -5.09 -7.86 -8.56
C LEU A 338 -5.02 -9.39 -8.40
N ARG A 339 -4.69 -10.13 -9.48
CA ARG A 339 -4.62 -11.60 -9.44
C ARG A 339 -3.35 -12.14 -8.78
N VAL A 340 -2.31 -11.32 -8.69
CA VAL A 340 -0.99 -11.68 -8.15
C VAL A 340 -0.65 -10.95 -6.84
N LYS A 341 -1.68 -10.54 -6.10
CA LYS A 341 -1.55 -9.95 -4.77
C LYS A 341 -1.53 -11.05 -3.69
N GLU A 342 -1.89 -10.71 -2.46
CA GLU A 342 -2.00 -11.63 -1.33
C GLU A 342 -3.00 -12.77 -1.61
N SER A 343 -4.01 -12.47 -2.39
CA SER A 343 -4.98 -13.41 -2.99
C SER A 343 -5.25 -13.01 -4.44
N ASP A 344 -5.94 -13.86 -5.22
CA ASP A 344 -6.59 -13.38 -6.46
C ASP A 344 -7.78 -12.49 -6.06
N ARG A 345 -7.50 -11.18 -5.89
CA ARG A 345 -8.49 -10.21 -5.41
C ARG A 345 -9.69 -10.06 -6.34
N ILE A 346 -9.57 -10.38 -7.62
CA ILE A 346 -10.72 -10.35 -8.56
C ILE A 346 -11.73 -11.43 -8.15
N GLU A 347 -11.26 -12.67 -7.95
CA GLU A 347 -12.14 -13.77 -7.53
C GLU A 347 -12.57 -13.63 -6.07
N SER A 348 -11.68 -13.20 -5.17
CA SER A 348 -11.99 -13.02 -3.76
C SER A 348 -13.09 -11.98 -3.53
N VAL A 349 -13.05 -10.85 -4.23
CA VAL A 349 -14.11 -9.82 -4.20
C VAL A 349 -15.46 -10.40 -4.64
N LYS A 350 -15.49 -11.19 -5.70
CA LYS A 350 -16.72 -11.88 -6.14
C LYS A 350 -17.23 -12.84 -5.07
N ASN A 351 -16.32 -13.61 -4.47
CA ASN A 351 -16.67 -14.64 -3.46
C ASN A 351 -17.22 -14.00 -2.18
N VAL A 352 -16.77 -12.79 -1.82
CA VAL A 352 -17.34 -12.03 -0.69
C VAL A 352 -18.68 -11.41 -1.07
N LEU A 353 -18.77 -10.72 -2.21
CA LEU A 353 -19.92 -9.87 -2.50
C LEU A 353 -21.16 -10.62 -3.02
N ARG A 354 -20.97 -11.72 -3.78
CA ARG A 354 -22.11 -12.49 -4.32
C ARG A 354 -23.01 -13.10 -3.26
N PRO A 355 -22.48 -13.79 -2.24
CA PRO A 355 -23.31 -14.33 -1.16
C PRO A 355 -24.11 -13.27 -0.41
N LEU A 356 -23.56 -12.05 -0.34
CA LEU A 356 -24.22 -10.92 0.31
C LEU A 356 -25.30 -10.23 -0.56
N GLY A 357 -25.51 -10.70 -1.79
CA GLY A 357 -26.55 -10.23 -2.69
C GLY A 357 -26.12 -9.20 -3.74
N ILE A 358 -24.83 -8.95 -3.90
CA ILE A 358 -24.29 -8.03 -4.91
C ILE A 358 -23.98 -8.81 -6.20
N ARG A 359 -24.45 -8.30 -7.35
CA ARG A 359 -24.25 -8.93 -8.66
C ARG A 359 -22.94 -8.47 -9.27
N ILE A 360 -21.93 -9.34 -9.23
CA ILE A 360 -20.60 -9.11 -9.79
C ILE A 360 -20.21 -10.25 -10.75
N GLU A 361 -19.60 -9.88 -11.87
CA GLU A 361 -19.04 -10.77 -12.89
C GLU A 361 -17.57 -10.49 -13.04
N THR A 362 -16.72 -11.50 -12.87
CA THR A 362 -15.26 -11.37 -13.03
C THR A 362 -14.86 -11.49 -14.50
N ARG A 363 -13.77 -10.81 -14.86
CA ARG A 363 -13.08 -10.86 -16.15
C ARG A 363 -11.60 -11.14 -15.91
N GLN A 364 -10.85 -11.43 -16.96
CA GLN A 364 -9.42 -11.68 -16.86
C GLN A 364 -8.68 -10.48 -16.22
N ASP A 365 -9.06 -9.27 -16.61
CA ASP A 365 -8.41 -8.01 -16.22
C ASP A 365 -9.28 -7.09 -15.35
N GLY A 366 -10.29 -7.64 -14.67
CA GLY A 366 -11.16 -6.83 -13.82
C GLY A 366 -12.51 -7.46 -13.53
N PHE A 367 -13.56 -6.65 -13.42
CA PHE A 367 -14.91 -7.10 -13.10
C PHE A 367 -15.97 -6.08 -13.54
N ARG A 368 -17.21 -6.56 -13.66
CA ARG A 368 -18.42 -5.74 -13.85
C ARG A 368 -19.32 -5.93 -12.64
N VAL A 369 -19.85 -4.85 -12.11
CA VAL A 369 -20.80 -4.85 -10.98
C VAL A 369 -22.09 -4.21 -11.46
N ARG A 370 -23.20 -4.94 -11.31
CA ARG A 370 -24.53 -4.38 -11.50
C ARG A 370 -25.01 -3.75 -10.21
N GLY A 371 -25.07 -2.44 -10.19
CA GLY A 371 -25.48 -1.67 -9.02
C GLY A 371 -27.00 -1.68 -8.82
N VAL A 372 -27.38 -1.76 -7.55
CA VAL A 372 -28.76 -1.62 -7.07
C VAL A 372 -28.71 -0.67 -5.89
N PRO A 373 -29.35 0.51 -5.95
CA PRO A 373 -29.26 1.55 -4.89
C PRO A 373 -30.08 1.14 -3.67
N SER A 374 -29.67 0.07 -3.05
CA SER A 374 -30.28 -0.45 -1.79
C SER A 374 -29.24 -1.24 -1.03
N ARG A 375 -29.42 -1.34 0.27
CA ARG A 375 -28.56 -2.16 1.15
C ARG A 375 -28.57 -3.62 0.68
N PRO A 376 -27.39 -4.26 0.54
CA PRO A 376 -27.29 -5.68 0.26
C PRO A 376 -28.04 -6.52 1.30
N LYS A 377 -28.40 -7.75 0.94
CA LYS A 377 -29.06 -8.64 1.89
C LYS A 377 -28.17 -8.85 3.10
N GLY A 378 -26.89 -9.13 2.91
CA GLY A 378 -26.01 -9.60 3.97
C GLY A 378 -26.34 -11.05 4.34
N GLY A 379 -26.05 -11.42 5.58
CA GLY A 379 -26.20 -12.77 6.09
C GLY A 379 -25.11 -13.72 5.60
N GLY A 380 -24.89 -14.81 6.32
CA GLY A 380 -23.93 -15.83 5.93
C GLY A 380 -22.51 -15.60 6.43
N VAL A 381 -21.61 -16.42 5.89
CA VAL A 381 -20.19 -16.46 6.23
C VAL A 381 -19.39 -16.12 4.98
N VAL A 382 -18.36 -15.31 5.14
CA VAL A 382 -17.39 -14.97 4.09
C VAL A 382 -15.99 -15.24 4.57
N ASP A 383 -15.13 -15.78 3.69
CA ASP A 383 -13.74 -16.08 3.98
C ASP A 383 -12.85 -14.94 3.45
N ALA A 384 -12.00 -14.39 4.29
CA ALA A 384 -11.02 -13.36 3.94
C ALA A 384 -9.82 -13.93 3.18
N VAL A 385 -9.67 -15.22 3.06
CA VAL A 385 -8.59 -15.95 2.36
C VAL A 385 -7.18 -15.46 2.72
N GLY A 386 -7.00 -15.04 3.98
CA GLY A 386 -5.72 -14.50 4.47
C GLY A 386 -5.35 -13.10 3.93
N ASP A 387 -6.26 -12.42 3.23
CA ASP A 387 -6.03 -11.09 2.65
C ASP A 387 -6.75 -10.01 3.48
N HIS A 388 -5.96 -9.12 4.11
CA HIS A 388 -6.47 -8.04 4.94
C HIS A 388 -7.45 -7.10 4.21
N ARG A 389 -7.29 -6.88 2.90
CA ARG A 389 -8.20 -6.03 2.12
C ARG A 389 -9.52 -6.71 1.85
N ILE A 390 -9.52 -8.02 1.72
CA ILE A 390 -10.74 -8.81 1.57
C ILE A 390 -11.49 -8.87 2.92
N ALA A 391 -10.76 -9.00 4.03
CA ALA A 391 -11.36 -8.91 5.37
C ALA A 391 -11.99 -7.53 5.64
N MET A 392 -11.30 -6.44 5.31
CA MET A 392 -11.84 -5.08 5.43
C MET A 392 -13.04 -4.84 4.49
N LEU A 393 -13.01 -5.35 3.25
CA LEU A 393 -14.16 -5.34 2.34
C LEU A 393 -15.36 -6.04 2.97
N ALA A 394 -15.16 -7.24 3.53
CA ALA A 394 -16.21 -8.02 4.15
C ALA A 394 -16.82 -7.31 5.37
N ALA A 395 -15.97 -6.62 6.16
CA ALA A 395 -16.42 -5.83 7.30
C ALA A 395 -17.30 -4.64 6.87
N VAL A 396 -16.84 -3.86 5.87
CA VAL A 396 -17.65 -2.76 5.33
C VAL A 396 -18.94 -3.29 4.70
N ALA A 397 -18.89 -4.41 3.97
CA ALA A 397 -20.07 -5.05 3.39
C ALA A 397 -21.07 -5.47 4.47
N GLY A 398 -20.61 -6.04 5.60
CA GLY A 398 -21.46 -6.39 6.74
C GLY A 398 -22.12 -5.16 7.35
N LEU A 399 -21.35 -4.10 7.56
CA LEU A 399 -21.85 -2.85 8.14
C LEU A 399 -22.96 -2.20 7.31
N VAL A 400 -22.83 -2.23 5.97
CA VAL A 400 -23.82 -1.64 5.06
C VAL A 400 -24.95 -2.59 4.66
N SER A 401 -24.90 -3.85 5.06
CA SER A 401 -25.92 -4.87 4.75
C SER A 401 -27.17 -4.76 5.65
N ARG A 402 -28.21 -5.55 5.37
CA ARG A 402 -29.42 -5.66 6.19
C ARG A 402 -29.28 -6.68 7.31
N GLU A 403 -28.51 -7.74 7.07
CA GLU A 403 -28.25 -8.82 8.00
C GLU A 403 -26.75 -8.87 8.33
N ARG A 404 -26.41 -9.29 9.55
CA ARG A 404 -25.02 -9.43 10.01
C ARG A 404 -24.19 -10.34 9.11
N VAL A 405 -22.91 -10.08 9.01
CA VAL A 405 -21.96 -10.89 8.23
C VAL A 405 -20.89 -11.45 9.16
N ARG A 406 -20.62 -12.73 9.02
CA ARG A 406 -19.56 -13.45 9.72
C ARG A 406 -18.34 -13.55 8.81
N ILE A 407 -17.17 -13.17 9.33
CA ILE A 407 -15.91 -13.11 8.57
C ILE A 407 -14.95 -14.12 9.18
N GLU A 408 -14.58 -15.13 8.41
CA GLU A 408 -13.50 -16.05 8.71
C GLU A 408 -12.16 -15.50 8.24
N GLY A 409 -11.06 -15.75 8.98
CA GLY A 409 -9.73 -15.21 8.65
C GLY A 409 -9.59 -13.70 8.91
N ALA A 410 -10.44 -13.13 9.77
CA ALA A 410 -10.45 -11.72 10.11
C ALA A 410 -9.14 -11.24 10.74
N GLU A 411 -8.34 -12.14 11.35
CA GLU A 411 -7.02 -11.85 11.90
C GLU A 411 -6.04 -11.30 10.87
N SER A 412 -6.24 -11.57 9.59
CA SER A 412 -5.41 -11.04 8.49
C SER A 412 -5.36 -9.51 8.47
N VAL A 413 -6.37 -8.82 9.01
CA VAL A 413 -6.38 -7.35 9.13
C VAL A 413 -5.22 -6.84 9.97
N GLY A 414 -4.79 -7.60 11.00
CA GLY A 414 -3.66 -7.25 11.87
C GLY A 414 -2.32 -7.09 11.16
N VAL A 415 -2.17 -7.64 9.96
CA VAL A 415 -0.96 -7.47 9.13
C VAL A 415 -0.73 -6.02 8.74
N SER A 416 -1.80 -5.23 8.59
CA SER A 416 -1.71 -3.83 8.14
C SER A 416 -2.45 -2.83 9.04
N PHE A 417 -3.48 -3.25 9.76
CA PHE A 417 -4.32 -2.36 10.55
C PHE A 417 -4.91 -3.09 11.78
N PRO A 418 -4.13 -3.30 12.85
CA PRO A 418 -4.56 -4.08 14.02
C PRO A 418 -5.86 -3.60 14.67
N ASP A 419 -6.07 -2.27 14.78
CA ASP A 419 -7.21 -1.67 15.47
C ASP A 419 -8.45 -1.46 14.59
N PHE A 420 -8.47 -1.96 13.36
CA PHE A 420 -9.51 -1.69 12.37
C PHE A 420 -10.92 -1.98 12.88
N PHE A 421 -11.18 -3.15 13.43
CA PHE A 421 -12.51 -3.53 13.89
C PHE A 421 -12.97 -2.69 15.09
N ALA A 422 -12.07 -2.38 16.01
CA ALA A 422 -12.37 -1.51 17.15
C ALA A 422 -12.71 -0.07 16.69
N MET A 423 -11.96 0.46 15.72
CA MET A 423 -12.24 1.77 15.15
C MET A 423 -13.54 1.79 14.35
N LEU A 424 -13.84 0.72 13.60
CA LEU A 424 -15.09 0.59 12.84
C LEU A 424 -16.30 0.61 13.78
N GLU A 425 -16.20 -0.11 14.89
CA GLU A 425 -17.25 -0.19 15.90
C GLU A 425 -17.45 1.14 16.65
N SER A 426 -16.38 1.87 16.91
CA SER A 426 -16.43 3.14 17.66
C SER A 426 -17.24 4.25 17.00
N ILE A 427 -17.44 4.18 15.69
CA ILE A 427 -18.18 5.19 14.90
C ILE A 427 -19.53 4.67 14.39
N ALA A 428 -19.83 3.40 14.56
CA ALA A 428 -21.07 2.78 14.10
C ALA A 428 -22.27 3.21 14.99
N VAL A 429 -23.28 3.80 14.39
CA VAL A 429 -24.55 4.11 15.02
C VAL A 429 -25.56 3.05 14.62
N ARG A 430 -26.19 2.42 15.60
CA ARG A 430 -27.20 1.35 15.42
C ARG A 430 -28.58 1.80 15.82
#